data_524b38f25e4fcc13fd6d5a7fb528f529
#
_entry.id   524b38f25e4fcc13fd6d5a7fb528f529
#
_cell.length_a   1.000
_cell.length_b   1.000
_cell.length_c   1.000
_cell.angle_alpha   90.00
_cell.angle_beta   90.00
_cell.angle_gamma   90.00
#
_symmetry.space_group_name_H-M   'P 1'
#
loop_
_entity.id
_entity.type
_entity.pdbx_description
1 polymer ?
#
loop_
_entity_poly.entity_id
_entity_poly.type
_entity_poly.pdbx_seq_one_letter_code
_entity_poly.pdbx_strand_id
1 'polypeptide(L)'
;MTNGIMPKLEYLNPPKYDQYPKYREYLRKATDFSCAYCTISESESPGATFNIDHFRPQKEFPSLEASCENLRYTCPRCNSYKRSRWIQRTAGCIRDCKTCTTHVCKENIPRFIDTLKELPSEHIFLNKDDMLCAYSGSNPANYTIKYLRLNRAQLVKLRHTRRFMDSWLDDLLKKRELAANRLSELEMQKQDFL
;
A
#
# COMPACT_ATOMS: atom_id res chain seq x y z
N MET A 1 4.94 -11.01 -1.55
CA MET A 1 5.25 -9.62 -1.08
C MET A 1 4.66 -8.65 -2.07
N THR A 2 4.18 -7.49 -1.62
CA THR A 2 3.61 -6.49 -2.55
C THR A 2 4.74 -5.91 -3.40
N ASN A 3 4.59 -5.91 -4.72
CA ASN A 3 5.57 -5.39 -5.70
C ASN A 3 5.84 -3.87 -5.56
N GLY A 4 5.74 -3.31 -4.36
CA GLY A 4 5.95 -1.90 -4.08
C GLY A 4 4.81 -0.97 -4.52
N ILE A 5 3.74 -1.50 -5.10
CA ILE A 5 2.47 -0.80 -5.33
C ILE A 5 1.64 -0.91 -4.06
N MET A 6 0.90 0.14 -3.71
CA MET A 6 -0.06 0.09 -2.60
C MET A 6 -0.99 -1.11 -2.76
N PRO A 7 -1.18 -1.95 -1.72
CA PRO A 7 -2.15 -3.01 -1.76
C PRO A 7 -3.58 -2.43 -1.66
N LYS A 8 -4.55 -3.15 -2.17
CA LYS A 8 -5.92 -2.97 -1.69
C LYS A 8 -5.97 -3.39 -0.23
N LEU A 9 -6.46 -2.53 0.62
CA LEU A 9 -6.62 -2.82 2.04
C LEU A 9 -7.98 -3.49 2.29
N GLU A 10 -7.98 -4.41 3.24
CA GLU A 10 -9.20 -5.03 3.73
C GLU A 10 -9.22 -4.96 5.26
N TYR A 11 -10.27 -4.36 5.81
CA TYR A 11 -10.47 -4.28 7.25
C TYR A 11 -11.50 -5.33 7.66
N LEU A 12 -11.00 -6.50 8.04
CA LEU A 12 -11.82 -7.64 8.45
C LEU A 12 -12.30 -7.44 9.89
N ASN A 13 -13.61 -7.47 10.10
CA ASN A 13 -14.24 -7.36 11.43
C ASN A 13 -13.67 -6.19 12.26
N PRO A 14 -13.72 -4.94 11.76
CA PRO A 14 -13.13 -3.82 12.47
C PRO A 14 -13.82 -3.62 13.81
N PRO A 15 -13.05 -3.40 14.89
CA PRO A 15 -13.64 -3.07 16.18
C PRO A 15 -14.39 -1.74 16.10
N LYS A 16 -15.27 -1.49 17.04
CA LYS A 16 -15.96 -0.20 17.16
C LYS A 16 -15.40 0.54 18.36
N TYR A 17 -14.65 1.60 18.10
CA TYR A 17 -14.13 2.48 19.14
C TYR A 17 -14.68 3.90 18.99
N ASP A 18 -14.84 4.58 20.10
CA ASP A 18 -15.26 5.97 20.22
C ASP A 18 -14.16 6.99 19.90
N GLN A 19 -12.90 6.55 19.93
CA GLN A 19 -11.71 7.37 19.72
C GLN A 19 -10.76 6.71 18.73
N TYR A 20 -10.31 7.46 17.72
CA TYR A 20 -9.45 6.95 16.67
C TYR A 20 -8.09 6.39 17.16
N PRO A 21 -7.43 6.87 18.22
CA PRO A 21 -6.16 6.30 18.67
C PRO A 21 -6.26 4.83 19.09
N LYS A 22 -7.44 4.38 19.56
CA LYS A 22 -7.68 3.00 19.96
C LYS A 22 -7.58 2.00 18.80
N TYR A 23 -7.73 2.48 17.55
CA TYR A 23 -7.60 1.65 16.36
C TYR A 23 -6.15 1.30 15.98
N ARG A 24 -5.15 1.88 16.65
CA ARG A 24 -3.74 1.74 16.28
C ARG A 24 -3.32 0.29 16.03
N GLU A 25 -3.51 -0.59 17.00
CA GLU A 25 -3.08 -1.98 16.89
C GLU A 25 -3.85 -2.77 15.82
N TYR A 26 -5.13 -2.48 15.67
CA TYR A 26 -5.93 -3.07 14.60
C TYR A 26 -5.41 -2.65 13.21
N LEU A 27 -5.25 -1.36 12.97
CA LEU A 27 -4.78 -0.83 11.70
C LEU A 27 -3.35 -1.28 11.37
N ARG A 28 -2.48 -1.32 12.37
CA ARG A 28 -1.11 -1.79 12.28
C ARG A 28 -1.05 -3.23 11.77
N LYS A 29 -1.87 -4.12 12.34
CA LYS A 29 -1.98 -5.51 11.90
C LYS A 29 -2.64 -5.65 10.53
N ALA A 30 -3.71 -4.90 10.28
CA ALA A 30 -4.43 -4.92 9.00
C ALA A 30 -3.60 -4.43 7.81
N THR A 31 -2.51 -3.68 8.06
CA THR A 31 -1.55 -3.25 7.04
C THR A 31 -0.24 -4.05 7.06
N ASP A 32 -0.20 -5.17 7.77
CA ASP A 32 1.01 -5.97 7.95
C ASP A 32 2.21 -5.11 8.37
N PHE A 33 2.03 -4.31 9.44
CA PHE A 33 3.06 -3.41 10.01
C PHE A 33 3.68 -2.44 8.99
N SER A 34 2.94 -2.09 7.96
CA SER A 34 3.43 -1.28 6.84
C SER A 34 2.58 -0.04 6.60
N CYS A 35 3.17 0.94 5.95
CA CYS A 35 2.47 2.16 5.57
C CYS A 35 1.43 1.88 4.48
N ALA A 36 0.17 2.21 4.73
CA ALA A 36 -0.95 2.05 3.79
C ALA A 36 -0.74 2.76 2.43
N TYR A 37 0.16 3.75 2.36
CA TYR A 37 0.40 4.52 1.15
C TYR A 37 1.67 4.12 0.39
N CYS A 38 2.77 3.88 1.07
CA CYS A 38 4.05 3.64 0.38
C CYS A 38 4.66 2.26 0.66
N THR A 39 3.96 1.43 1.40
CA THR A 39 4.33 0.05 1.74
C THR A 39 5.64 -0.12 2.52
N ILE A 40 6.29 0.98 2.97
CA ILE A 40 7.45 0.85 3.84
C ILE A 40 6.99 0.20 5.16
N SER A 41 7.68 -0.85 5.60
CA SER A 41 7.39 -1.51 6.86
C SER A 41 8.07 -0.80 8.04
N GLU A 42 7.62 -1.14 9.25
CA GLU A 42 8.27 -0.65 10.48
C GLU A 42 9.74 -1.11 10.56
N SER A 43 10.03 -2.34 10.14
CA SER A 43 11.40 -2.88 10.10
C SER A 43 12.31 -2.15 9.12
N GLU A 44 11.75 -1.62 8.02
CA GLU A 44 12.49 -0.81 7.03
C GLU A 44 12.59 0.67 7.41
N SER A 45 11.98 1.06 8.53
CA SER A 45 11.99 2.42 9.05
C SER A 45 12.24 2.44 10.56
N PRO A 46 13.40 1.89 11.01
CA PRO A 46 13.69 1.75 12.44
C PRO A 46 13.67 3.11 13.14
N GLY A 47 13.07 3.14 14.34
CA GLY A 47 12.91 4.36 15.14
C GLY A 47 11.79 5.30 14.68
N ALA A 48 11.11 5.01 13.58
CA ALA A 48 10.00 5.84 13.14
C ALA A 48 8.70 5.45 13.82
N THR A 49 8.02 6.41 14.44
CA THR A 49 6.67 6.22 14.97
C THR A 49 5.65 6.43 13.87
N PHE A 50 4.97 5.36 13.48
CA PHE A 50 3.89 5.45 12.50
C PHE A 50 2.66 6.12 13.11
N ASN A 51 1.86 6.76 12.25
CA ASN A 51 0.71 7.56 12.64
C ASN A 51 -0.59 6.94 12.12
N ILE A 52 -1.70 7.32 12.74
CA ILE A 52 -3.03 7.14 12.15
C ILE A 52 -3.34 8.40 11.36
N ASP A 53 -3.58 8.24 10.06
CA ASP A 53 -4.01 9.31 9.15
C ASP A 53 -5.50 9.19 8.88
N HIS A 54 -6.19 10.32 8.85
CA HIS A 54 -7.56 10.41 8.37
C HIS A 54 -7.56 10.56 6.85
N PHE A 55 -8.01 9.53 6.13
CA PHE A 55 -8.04 9.54 4.68
C PHE A 55 -8.84 10.75 4.16
N ARG A 56 -10.04 10.97 4.69
CA ARG A 56 -10.79 12.21 4.56
C ARG A 56 -10.48 13.11 5.75
N PRO A 57 -10.08 14.37 5.53
CA PRO A 57 -9.60 15.23 6.60
C PRO A 57 -10.63 15.41 7.72
N GLN A 58 -10.21 15.25 8.96
CA GLN A 58 -11.04 15.36 10.15
C GLN A 58 -11.83 16.67 10.22
N LYS A 59 -11.20 17.81 9.84
CA LYS A 59 -11.85 19.11 9.85
C LYS A 59 -13.02 19.22 8.89
N GLU A 60 -12.97 18.53 7.77
CA GLU A 60 -14.02 18.54 6.74
C GLU A 60 -15.06 17.42 6.98
N PHE A 61 -14.65 16.35 7.65
CA PHE A 61 -15.46 15.16 7.92
C PHE A 61 -15.42 14.77 9.40
N PRO A 62 -15.91 15.62 10.34
CA PRO A 62 -15.82 15.32 11.77
C PRO A 62 -16.58 14.05 12.17
N SER A 63 -17.66 13.69 11.47
CA SER A 63 -18.42 12.45 11.72
C SER A 63 -17.63 11.19 11.38
N LEU A 64 -16.52 11.28 10.65
CA LEU A 64 -15.66 10.15 10.28
C LEU A 64 -14.40 10.07 11.14
N GLU A 65 -14.27 10.88 12.19
CA GLU A 65 -13.09 10.92 13.03
C GLU A 65 -12.75 9.55 13.63
N ALA A 66 -13.73 8.85 14.18
CA ALA A 66 -13.58 7.52 14.76
C ALA A 66 -14.09 6.40 13.82
N SER A 67 -14.26 6.67 12.53
CA SER A 67 -14.64 5.64 11.57
C SER A 67 -13.41 4.87 11.08
N CYS A 68 -13.36 3.57 11.37
CA CYS A 68 -12.24 2.70 10.96
C CYS A 68 -11.97 2.79 9.45
N GLU A 69 -13.02 2.86 8.62
CA GLU A 69 -12.90 2.98 7.15
C GLU A 69 -12.22 4.28 6.71
N ASN A 70 -12.22 5.31 7.56
CA ASN A 70 -11.54 6.56 7.29
C ASN A 70 -10.10 6.61 7.78
N LEU A 71 -9.62 5.59 8.49
CA LEU A 71 -8.32 5.58 9.12
C LEU A 71 -7.31 4.77 8.30
N ARG A 72 -6.06 5.23 8.28
CA ARG A 72 -4.94 4.56 7.61
C ARG A 72 -3.72 4.54 8.51
N TYR A 73 -3.05 3.39 8.63
CA TYR A 73 -1.76 3.29 9.30
C TYR A 73 -0.66 3.78 8.37
N THR A 74 0.10 4.79 8.76
CA THR A 74 0.98 5.50 7.83
C THR A 74 2.33 5.84 8.43
N CYS A 75 3.38 5.79 7.61
CA CYS A 75 4.68 6.30 8.03
C CYS A 75 4.65 7.84 8.19
N PRO A 76 5.54 8.41 9.03
CA PRO A 76 5.57 9.85 9.29
C PRO A 76 5.66 10.70 8.03
N ARG A 77 6.43 10.25 7.05
CA ARG A 77 6.62 10.99 5.79
C ARG A 77 5.34 11.06 4.94
N CYS A 78 4.65 9.93 4.76
CA CYS A 78 3.40 9.93 4.00
C CYS A 78 2.33 10.75 4.70
N ASN A 79 2.20 10.63 6.02
CA ASN A 79 1.32 11.47 6.83
C ASN A 79 1.62 12.96 6.64
N SER A 80 2.89 13.35 6.75
CA SER A 80 3.34 14.72 6.54
C SER A 80 3.11 15.23 5.12
N TYR A 81 3.26 14.41 4.10
CA TYR A 81 3.01 14.80 2.71
C TYR A 81 1.52 14.91 2.40
N LYS A 82 0.71 14.00 2.90
CA LYS A 82 -0.74 14.03 2.69
C LYS A 82 -1.39 15.23 3.39
N ARG A 83 -1.08 15.47 4.66
CA ARG A 83 -1.72 16.53 5.47
C ARG A 83 -3.25 16.43 5.40
N SER A 84 -3.92 17.59 5.29
CA SER A 84 -5.37 17.71 5.09
C SER A 84 -5.83 17.68 3.63
N ARG A 85 -4.96 17.23 2.70
CA ARG A 85 -5.36 17.10 1.29
C ARG A 85 -6.33 15.95 1.12
N TRP A 86 -7.35 16.18 0.33
CA TRP A 86 -8.37 15.18 0.00
C TRP A 86 -8.60 15.09 -1.50
N ILE A 87 -9.20 16.12 -2.08
CA ILE A 87 -9.54 16.25 -3.49
C ILE A 87 -9.06 17.62 -3.96
N GLN A 88 -8.51 17.70 -5.16
CA GLN A 88 -8.33 18.96 -5.81
C GLN A 88 -9.66 19.35 -6.45
N ARG A 89 -10.34 20.35 -5.90
CA ARG A 89 -11.58 20.87 -6.46
C ARG A 89 -11.28 21.44 -7.86
N THR A 90 -11.89 20.86 -8.88
CA THR A 90 -11.97 21.41 -10.23
C THR A 90 -13.37 21.97 -10.44
N ALA A 91 -13.54 22.89 -11.38
CA ALA A 91 -14.80 23.57 -11.68
C ALA A 91 -15.97 22.65 -12.14
N GLY A 92 -15.84 21.37 -12.09
CA GLY A 92 -16.88 20.39 -12.38
C GLY A 92 -17.07 19.38 -11.26
N CYS A 93 -16.37 19.53 -10.14
CA CYS A 93 -16.50 18.62 -8.99
C CYS A 93 -17.88 18.86 -8.35
N ILE A 94 -18.80 17.98 -8.69
CA ILE A 94 -20.18 17.99 -8.24
C ILE A 94 -20.22 17.84 -6.72
N ARG A 95 -20.84 18.83 -6.11
CA ARG A 95 -21.66 18.78 -4.89
C ARG A 95 -21.19 17.84 -3.77
N ASP A 96 -20.93 18.44 -2.66
CA ASP A 96 -21.04 17.84 -1.30
C ASP A 96 -20.33 16.52 -1.05
N CYS A 97 -19.08 16.37 -1.49
CA CYS A 97 -18.15 15.43 -0.86
C CYS A 97 -18.01 15.66 0.66
N LYS A 98 -18.55 16.74 1.18
CA LYS A 98 -18.61 17.04 2.62
C LYS A 98 -19.56 16.11 3.38
N THR A 99 -20.59 15.59 2.72
CA THR A 99 -21.59 14.73 3.35
C THR A 99 -21.52 13.28 2.87
N CYS A 100 -20.78 13.00 1.80
CA CYS A 100 -20.69 11.66 1.23
C CYS A 100 -19.70 10.79 2.02
N THR A 101 -20.21 10.01 2.94
CA THR A 101 -19.42 9.06 3.76
C THR A 101 -19.10 7.76 3.03
N THR A 102 -19.86 7.42 1.99
CA THR A 102 -19.82 6.10 1.32
C THR A 102 -19.32 6.14 -0.12
N HIS A 103 -19.24 7.33 -0.74
CA HIS A 103 -18.99 7.43 -2.18
C HIS A 103 -17.51 7.39 -2.50
N VAL A 104 -17.10 6.40 -3.28
CA VAL A 104 -15.88 6.49 -4.09
C VAL A 104 -16.21 7.43 -5.24
N CYS A 105 -15.51 8.55 -5.33
CA CYS A 105 -15.64 9.38 -6.51
C CYS A 105 -15.10 8.57 -7.70
N LYS A 106 -16.01 8.04 -8.52
CA LYS A 106 -15.66 7.28 -9.73
C LYS A 106 -15.16 8.18 -10.86
N GLU A 107 -15.28 9.49 -10.67
CA GLU A 107 -14.78 10.45 -11.64
C GLU A 107 -13.25 10.44 -11.67
N ASN A 108 -12.71 10.58 -12.87
CA ASN A 108 -11.27 10.67 -13.09
C ASN A 108 -10.72 12.06 -12.72
N ILE A 109 -10.96 12.48 -11.48
CA ILE A 109 -10.51 13.76 -10.93
C ILE A 109 -9.22 13.60 -10.10
N PRO A 110 -8.43 14.67 -9.95
CA PRO A 110 -7.26 14.65 -9.07
C PRO A 110 -7.65 14.44 -7.60
N ARG A 111 -7.39 13.25 -7.07
CA ARG A 111 -7.66 12.82 -5.70
C ARG A 111 -6.71 11.70 -5.28
N PHE A 112 -6.68 11.37 -4.00
CA PHE A 112 -6.00 10.14 -3.58
C PHE A 112 -6.80 8.90 -3.97
N ILE A 113 -6.09 7.83 -4.33
CA ILE A 113 -6.67 6.49 -4.50
C ILE A 113 -7.09 5.98 -3.13
N ASP A 114 -8.36 5.56 -3.00
CA ASP A 114 -8.88 4.97 -1.78
C ASP A 114 -8.58 3.46 -1.74
N THR A 115 -7.50 3.10 -1.07
CA THR A 115 -7.00 1.72 -0.99
C THR A 115 -7.96 0.73 -0.34
N LEU A 116 -9.01 1.18 0.37
CA LEU A 116 -10.08 0.30 0.87
C LEU A 116 -11.14 0.01 -0.18
N LYS A 117 -11.33 0.89 -1.15
CA LYS A 117 -12.45 0.84 -2.09
C LYS A 117 -12.06 0.59 -3.53
N GLU A 118 -10.79 0.86 -3.86
CA GLU A 118 -10.25 0.77 -5.21
C GLU A 118 -9.04 -0.16 -5.23
N LEU A 119 -8.77 -0.78 -6.36
CA LEU A 119 -7.54 -1.52 -6.63
C LEU A 119 -6.48 -0.54 -7.13
N PRO A 120 -5.43 -0.23 -6.35
CA PRO A 120 -4.38 0.67 -6.82
C PRO A 120 -3.68 0.21 -8.10
N SER A 121 -3.62 -1.10 -8.34
CA SER A 121 -3.06 -1.68 -9.57
C SER A 121 -3.86 -1.39 -10.85
N GLU A 122 -5.10 -0.93 -10.73
CA GLU A 122 -5.88 -0.44 -11.88
C GLU A 122 -5.49 0.98 -12.29
N HIS A 123 -4.80 1.70 -11.43
CA HIS A 123 -4.41 3.10 -11.58
C HIS A 123 -2.91 3.30 -11.78
N ILE A 124 -2.10 2.45 -11.12
CA ILE A 124 -0.65 2.60 -10.98
C ILE A 124 0.04 1.30 -11.37
N PHE A 125 1.14 1.41 -12.10
CA PHE A 125 2.05 0.30 -12.39
C PHE A 125 3.50 0.66 -12.00
N LEU A 126 4.34 -0.37 -11.88
CA LEU A 126 5.77 -0.23 -11.64
C LEU A 126 6.52 -0.39 -12.96
N ASN A 127 7.35 0.59 -13.32
CA ASN A 127 8.19 0.50 -14.51
C ASN A 127 9.51 -0.24 -14.21
N LYS A 128 10.33 -0.44 -15.26
CA LYS A 128 11.64 -1.12 -15.18
C LYS A 128 12.66 -0.45 -14.24
N ASP A 129 12.48 0.83 -13.96
CA ASP A 129 13.37 1.63 -13.11
C ASP A 129 12.84 1.73 -11.66
N ASP A 130 11.92 0.86 -11.27
CA ASP A 130 11.26 0.84 -9.96
C ASP A 130 10.49 2.11 -9.60
N MET A 131 10.08 2.86 -10.64
CA MET A 131 9.24 4.04 -10.49
C MET A 131 7.77 3.67 -10.63
N LEU A 132 6.93 4.21 -9.75
CA LEU A 132 5.49 4.12 -9.89
C LEU A 132 5.02 5.09 -10.97
N CYS A 133 4.27 4.57 -11.93
CA CYS A 133 3.72 5.32 -13.04
C CYS A 133 2.20 5.20 -13.06
N ALA A 134 1.53 6.27 -13.47
CA ALA A 134 0.10 6.25 -13.70
C ALA A 134 -0.21 5.60 -15.05
N TYR A 135 -1.24 4.76 -15.12
CA TYR A 135 -1.82 4.40 -16.41
C TYR A 135 -2.33 5.65 -17.12
N SER A 136 -2.33 5.61 -18.47
CA SER A 136 -2.71 6.75 -19.29
C SER A 136 -4.05 7.32 -18.87
N GLY A 137 -4.08 8.63 -18.61
CA GLY A 137 -5.28 9.34 -18.21
C GLY A 137 -5.70 9.21 -16.75
N SER A 138 -5.03 8.42 -15.89
CA SER A 138 -5.42 8.30 -14.49
C SER A 138 -5.02 9.52 -13.65
N ASN A 139 -5.94 10.46 -13.47
CA ASN A 139 -5.75 11.62 -12.57
C ASN A 139 -5.58 11.22 -11.09
N PRO A 140 -6.32 10.24 -10.54
CA PRO A 140 -6.09 9.75 -9.17
C PRO A 140 -4.67 9.23 -8.96
N ALA A 141 -4.13 8.47 -9.92
CA ALA A 141 -2.76 7.96 -9.84
C ALA A 141 -1.73 9.10 -9.84
N ASN A 142 -1.82 10.01 -10.81
CA ASN A 142 -0.93 11.17 -10.90
C ASN A 142 -0.95 12.00 -9.61
N TYR A 143 -2.15 12.24 -9.08
CA TYR A 143 -2.32 12.98 -7.82
C TYR A 143 -1.67 12.24 -6.65
N THR A 144 -1.95 10.94 -6.50
CA THR A 144 -1.44 10.11 -5.41
C THR A 144 0.09 10.02 -5.44
N ILE A 145 0.67 9.70 -6.59
CA ILE A 145 2.13 9.59 -6.78
C ILE A 145 2.81 10.93 -6.45
N LYS A 146 2.28 12.01 -6.98
CA LYS A 146 2.83 13.36 -6.82
C LYS A 146 2.79 13.81 -5.37
N TYR A 147 1.62 13.82 -4.75
CA TYR A 147 1.43 14.44 -3.43
C TYR A 147 1.94 13.60 -2.27
N LEU A 148 1.96 12.27 -2.39
CA LEU A 148 2.62 11.39 -1.43
C LEU A 148 4.11 11.19 -1.72
N ARG A 149 4.62 11.79 -2.81
CA ARG A 149 6.02 11.65 -3.27
C ARG A 149 6.44 10.18 -3.31
N LEU A 150 5.62 9.35 -3.95
CA LEU A 150 5.84 7.89 -3.94
C LEU A 150 7.08 7.46 -4.72
N ASN A 151 7.64 8.34 -5.55
CA ASN A 151 8.90 8.13 -6.28
C ASN A 151 10.10 8.85 -5.64
N ARG A 152 10.04 9.18 -4.34
CA ARG A 152 11.23 9.68 -3.64
C ARG A 152 12.33 8.62 -3.61
N ALA A 153 13.59 9.03 -3.68
CA ALA A 153 14.76 8.15 -3.86
C ALA A 153 14.78 6.96 -2.88
N GLN A 154 14.44 7.18 -1.62
CA GLN A 154 14.37 6.11 -0.61
C GLN A 154 13.40 5.00 -1.01
N LEU A 155 12.22 5.32 -1.54
CA LEU A 155 11.22 4.31 -1.92
C LEU A 155 11.59 3.61 -3.22
N VAL A 156 12.19 4.32 -4.17
CA VAL A 156 12.70 3.70 -5.41
C VAL A 156 13.79 2.68 -5.06
N LYS A 157 14.76 3.08 -4.24
CA LYS A 157 15.81 2.17 -3.75
C LYS A 157 15.22 0.96 -3.03
N LEU A 158 14.23 1.17 -2.17
CA LEU A 158 13.57 0.09 -1.43
C LEU A 158 12.89 -0.91 -2.37
N ARG A 159 12.14 -0.44 -3.37
CA ARG A 159 11.52 -1.30 -4.39
C ARG A 159 12.54 -2.08 -5.19
N HIS A 160 13.63 -1.42 -5.57
CA HIS A 160 14.74 -2.09 -6.24
C HIS A 160 15.35 -3.22 -5.39
N THR A 161 15.64 -2.94 -4.12
CA THR A 161 16.17 -3.95 -3.18
C THR A 161 15.20 -5.12 -3.01
N ARG A 162 13.91 -4.87 -2.84
CA ARG A 162 12.90 -5.94 -2.70
C ARG A 162 12.85 -6.81 -3.96
N ARG A 163 12.79 -6.20 -5.14
CA ARG A 163 12.79 -6.92 -6.42
C ARG A 163 14.03 -7.80 -6.59
N PHE A 164 15.20 -7.27 -6.23
CA PHE A 164 16.46 -8.03 -6.26
C PHE A 164 16.39 -9.23 -5.29
N MET A 165 15.93 -9.02 -4.07
CA MET A 165 15.81 -10.08 -3.06
C MET A 165 14.80 -11.14 -3.46
N ASP A 166 13.66 -10.76 -4.03
CA ASP A 166 12.65 -11.69 -4.54
C ASP A 166 13.25 -12.57 -5.67
N SER A 167 13.93 -11.96 -6.65
CA SER A 167 14.60 -12.69 -7.73
C SER A 167 15.68 -13.65 -7.21
N TRP A 168 16.48 -13.20 -6.26
CA TRP A 168 17.52 -14.04 -5.65
C TRP A 168 16.92 -15.22 -4.87
N LEU A 169 15.83 -14.99 -4.14
CA LEU A 169 15.11 -16.04 -3.43
C LEU A 169 14.52 -17.08 -4.39
N ASP A 170 13.90 -16.63 -5.48
CA ASP A 170 13.35 -17.50 -6.52
C ASP A 170 14.45 -18.40 -7.13
N ASP A 171 15.63 -17.84 -7.39
CA ASP A 171 16.76 -18.62 -7.89
C ASP A 171 17.28 -19.66 -6.89
N LEU A 172 17.30 -19.31 -5.60
CA LEU A 172 17.65 -20.27 -4.54
C LEU A 172 16.62 -21.39 -4.42
N LEU A 173 15.34 -21.08 -4.50
CA LEU A 173 14.28 -22.10 -4.44
C LEU A 173 14.36 -23.05 -5.61
N LYS A 174 14.60 -22.56 -6.84
CA LYS A 174 14.83 -23.42 -8.02
C LYS A 174 16.03 -24.34 -7.87
N LYS A 175 17.16 -23.81 -7.36
CA LYS A 175 18.37 -24.62 -7.10
C LYS A 175 18.12 -25.69 -6.05
N ARG A 176 17.38 -25.38 -4.97
CA ARG A 176 16.99 -26.35 -3.95
C ARG A 176 16.13 -27.46 -4.53
N GLU A 177 15.15 -27.14 -5.35
CA GLU A 177 14.27 -28.13 -6.00
C GLU A 177 15.08 -29.05 -6.93
N LEU A 178 15.95 -28.47 -7.74
CA LEU A 178 16.83 -29.26 -8.62
C LEU A 178 17.74 -30.22 -7.82
N ALA A 179 18.30 -29.75 -6.71
CA ALA A 179 19.14 -30.59 -5.84
C ALA A 179 18.33 -31.72 -5.17
N ALA A 180 17.10 -31.44 -4.73
CA ALA A 180 16.20 -32.44 -4.15
C ALA A 180 15.83 -33.55 -5.17
N ASN A 181 15.50 -33.14 -6.40
CA ASN A 181 15.21 -34.10 -7.48
C ASN A 181 16.42 -34.99 -7.80
N ARG A 182 17.60 -34.37 -7.86
CA ARG A 182 18.85 -35.16 -8.11
C ARG A 182 19.16 -36.12 -7.00
N LEU A 183 18.92 -35.76 -5.74
CA LEU A 183 19.09 -36.67 -4.60
C LEU A 183 18.13 -37.86 -4.71
N SER A 184 16.87 -37.63 -5.02
CA SER A 184 15.86 -38.66 -5.21
C SER A 184 16.25 -39.64 -6.34
N GLU A 185 16.74 -39.12 -7.47
CA GLU A 185 17.24 -39.95 -8.57
C GLU A 185 18.40 -40.86 -8.12
N LEU A 186 19.36 -40.34 -7.35
CA LEU A 186 20.48 -41.11 -6.85
C LEU A 186 20.07 -42.17 -5.82
N GLU A 187 19.09 -41.89 -4.99
CA GLU A 187 18.52 -42.84 -4.04
C GLU A 187 17.82 -43.98 -4.76
N MET A 188 17.06 -43.71 -5.82
CA MET A 188 16.44 -44.75 -6.65
C MET A 188 17.52 -45.64 -7.32
N GLN A 189 18.52 -45.01 -7.95
CA GLN A 189 19.62 -45.76 -8.58
C GLN A 189 20.36 -46.66 -7.58
N LYS A 190 20.53 -46.22 -6.32
CA LYS A 190 21.16 -47.04 -5.28
C LYS A 190 20.32 -48.27 -4.91
N GLN A 191 18.98 -48.17 -4.93
CA GLN A 191 18.10 -49.30 -4.65
C GLN A 191 18.16 -50.36 -5.76
N ASP A 192 18.39 -49.97 -7.00
CA ASP A 192 18.51 -50.89 -8.13
C ASP A 192 19.82 -51.71 -8.13
N PHE A 193 20.81 -51.33 -7.30
CA PHE A 193 22.10 -52.00 -7.16
C PHE A 193 22.20 -52.93 -5.91
N LEU A 194 21.13 -53.06 -5.12
CA LEU A 194 21.04 -53.93 -3.94
C LEU A 194 20.08 -55.08 -4.19
#